data_ac531fb6e3f97c5b2d28e2a6306ac064
#
_entry.id   ac531fb6e3f97c5b2d28e2a6306ac064
#
_cell.length_a   1.000
_cell.length_b   1.000
_cell.length_c   1.000
_cell.angle_alpha   90.00
_cell.angle_beta   90.00
_cell.angle_gamma   90.00
#
_symmetry.space_group_name_H-M   'P 1'
#
loop_
_entity.id
_entity.type
_entity.pdbx_description
1 polymer ?
#
loop_
_entity_poly.entity_id
_entity_poly.type
_entity_poly.pdbx_seq_one_letter_code
_entity_poly.pdbx_strand_id
1 'polypeptide(L)'
;PPKFTPVKRFIFKNSIKENFDIIISCGRKSVIPSIFLKQKSQKKIFNIHIQDPKVSLQNFDFIVVPEHDDLQGENVISTKGAIHYLTMKEIDENRYYLENKINKNKNILTLILGGPTKHYKYTKENIENIFLKINNSINKKNLQLLVIPSIRTPSETIKLAKEYFGPNHLIIDNVDKKAYLSGLSLAKFIVVMCDSS
;
A
#
# COMPACT_ATOMS: atom_id res chain seq x y z
N PRO A 1 -13.93 19.43 -14.93
CA PRO A 1 -12.56 19.31 -15.41
C PRO A 1 -11.66 20.16 -14.53
N PRO A 2 -10.54 19.61 -14.00
CA PRO A 2 -9.62 20.46 -13.25
C PRO A 2 -9.09 21.53 -14.20
N LYS A 3 -9.26 22.79 -13.82
CA LYS A 3 -8.68 23.92 -14.54
C LYS A 3 -7.18 23.70 -14.58
N PHE A 4 -6.61 23.55 -15.76
CA PHE A 4 -5.18 23.49 -16.00
C PHE A 4 -4.54 24.74 -15.37
N THR A 5 -3.90 24.58 -14.23
CA THR A 5 -2.95 25.58 -13.78
C THR A 5 -1.74 25.44 -14.69
N PRO A 6 -1.36 26.48 -15.46
CA PRO A 6 -0.19 26.40 -16.30
C PRO A 6 1.01 26.05 -15.41
N VAL A 7 1.66 24.94 -15.69
CA VAL A 7 2.87 24.52 -14.98
C VAL A 7 3.91 25.58 -15.27
N LYS A 8 4.05 26.54 -14.37
CA LYS A 8 5.05 27.58 -14.50
C LYS A 8 6.42 26.92 -14.52
N ARG A 9 7.27 27.37 -15.44
CA ARG A 9 8.68 26.98 -15.67
C ARG A 9 9.53 26.85 -14.38
N PHE A 10 9.01 27.32 -13.24
CA PHE A 10 9.63 27.31 -11.92
C PHE A 10 9.62 25.96 -11.19
N ILE A 11 8.79 24.99 -11.58
CA ILE A 11 8.68 23.70 -10.88
C ILE A 11 9.86 22.77 -11.24
N PHE A 12 10.49 22.98 -12.38
CA PHE A 12 11.61 22.17 -12.87
C PHE A 12 12.88 23.00 -13.02
N LYS A 13 13.46 23.45 -11.88
CA LYS A 13 14.73 24.20 -11.87
C LYS A 13 15.92 23.37 -12.37
N ASN A 14 15.88 22.06 -12.23
CA ASN A 14 16.89 21.16 -12.77
C ASN A 14 16.37 20.60 -14.09
N SER A 15 16.89 21.12 -15.21
CA SER A 15 16.62 20.55 -16.52
C SER A 15 17.18 19.12 -16.53
N ILE A 16 16.27 18.13 -16.61
CA ILE A 16 16.69 16.78 -16.97
C ILE A 16 17.25 16.88 -18.38
N LYS A 17 18.58 16.78 -18.50
CA LYS A 17 19.33 16.94 -19.75
C LYS A 17 19.43 15.64 -20.54
N GLU A 18 18.92 14.53 -20.02
CA GLU A 18 19.06 13.21 -20.61
C GLU A 18 18.01 12.96 -21.69
N ASN A 19 18.46 12.35 -22.78
CA ASN A 19 17.59 11.86 -23.85
C ASN A 19 17.09 10.46 -23.48
N PHE A 20 15.82 10.35 -23.11
CA PHE A 20 15.19 9.05 -22.86
C PHE A 20 14.15 8.75 -23.94
N ASP A 21 13.94 7.47 -24.20
CA ASP A 21 12.96 6.97 -25.15
C ASP A 21 11.65 6.59 -24.44
N ILE A 22 11.72 6.27 -23.14
CA ILE A 22 10.60 5.84 -22.34
C ILE A 22 10.57 6.63 -21.01
N ILE A 23 9.38 7.08 -20.62
CA ILE A 23 9.10 7.63 -19.30
C ILE A 23 8.13 6.68 -18.61
N ILE A 24 8.50 6.18 -17.41
CA ILE A 24 7.60 5.46 -16.53
C ILE A 24 7.37 6.34 -15.31
N SER A 25 6.10 6.68 -15.06
CA SER A 25 5.71 7.55 -13.95
C SER A 25 4.65 6.87 -13.08
N CYS A 26 4.67 7.14 -11.76
CA CYS A 26 3.73 6.56 -10.82
C CYS A 26 3.20 7.61 -9.85
N GLY A 27 1.89 7.59 -9.61
CA GLY A 27 1.21 8.43 -8.65
C GLY A 27 0.95 9.87 -9.12
N ARG A 28 0.05 10.55 -8.41
CA ARG A 28 -0.48 11.87 -8.83
C ARG A 28 0.55 12.97 -9.03
N LYS A 29 1.62 12.95 -8.24
CA LYS A 29 2.64 14.01 -8.31
C LYS A 29 3.51 13.92 -9.58
N SER A 30 3.62 12.75 -10.20
CA SER A 30 4.41 12.52 -11.40
C SER A 30 3.64 12.74 -12.71
N VAL A 31 2.31 12.90 -12.65
CA VAL A 31 1.45 13.08 -13.83
C VAL A 31 1.90 14.29 -14.67
N ILE A 32 1.91 15.47 -14.06
CA ILE A 32 2.27 16.70 -14.79
C ILE A 32 3.74 16.70 -15.24
N PRO A 33 4.72 16.30 -14.39
CA PRO A 33 6.09 16.13 -14.84
C PRO A 33 6.26 15.24 -16.08
N SER A 34 5.64 14.08 -16.11
CA SER A 34 5.78 13.13 -17.23
C SER A 34 5.18 13.67 -18.53
N ILE A 35 4.01 14.32 -18.45
CA ILE A 35 3.38 14.97 -19.62
C ILE A 35 4.27 16.10 -20.15
N PHE A 36 4.78 16.93 -19.25
CA PHE A 36 5.65 18.04 -19.62
C PHE A 36 6.95 17.58 -20.30
N LEU A 37 7.59 16.51 -19.78
CA LEU A 37 8.80 15.94 -20.37
C LEU A 37 8.53 15.38 -21.78
N LYS A 38 7.41 14.65 -21.95
CA LYS A 38 6.99 14.14 -23.26
C LYS A 38 6.76 15.28 -24.25
N GLN A 39 6.09 16.35 -23.86
CA GLN A 39 5.78 17.50 -24.73
C GLN A 39 7.01 18.33 -25.11
N LYS A 40 8.00 18.42 -24.22
CA LYS A 40 9.24 19.17 -24.47
C LYS A 40 10.28 18.44 -25.27
N SER A 41 10.17 17.15 -25.39
CA SER A 41 11.13 16.37 -26.14
C SER A 41 11.05 16.65 -27.63
N GLN A 42 12.20 16.77 -28.28
CA GLN A 42 12.29 16.88 -29.73
C GLN A 42 12.10 15.54 -30.46
N LYS A 43 12.16 14.43 -29.72
CA LYS A 43 11.91 13.08 -30.22
C LYS A 43 10.66 12.48 -29.59
N LYS A 44 10.11 11.46 -30.23
CA LYS A 44 8.98 10.70 -29.72
C LYS A 44 9.38 9.95 -28.44
N ILE A 45 8.74 10.28 -27.32
CA ILE A 45 8.90 9.58 -26.03
C ILE A 45 7.66 8.74 -25.78
N PHE A 46 7.87 7.49 -25.38
CA PHE A 46 6.83 6.59 -24.94
C PHE A 46 6.56 6.82 -23.43
N ASN A 47 5.35 7.27 -23.07
CA ASN A 47 4.99 7.66 -21.71
C ASN A 47 4.01 6.67 -21.09
N ILE A 48 4.46 5.96 -20.05
CA ILE A 48 3.66 5.01 -19.27
C ILE A 48 3.37 5.63 -17.91
N HIS A 49 2.09 5.59 -17.50
CA HIS A 49 1.70 6.01 -16.16
C HIS A 49 1.08 4.86 -15.38
N ILE A 50 1.50 4.72 -14.12
CA ILE A 50 0.98 3.73 -13.17
C ILE A 50 0.04 4.44 -12.20
N GLN A 51 -1.17 3.96 -12.03
CA GLN A 51 -2.35 4.49 -11.36
C GLN A 51 -3.20 5.39 -12.27
N ASP A 52 -4.45 5.67 -11.83
CA ASP A 52 -5.34 6.59 -12.52
C ASP A 52 -4.77 8.04 -12.47
N PRO A 53 -4.42 8.63 -13.61
CA PRO A 53 -3.80 9.95 -13.65
C PRO A 53 -4.76 11.09 -13.31
N LYS A 54 -6.09 10.85 -13.35
CA LYS A 54 -7.15 11.86 -13.16
C LYS A 54 -7.07 13.05 -14.12
N VAL A 55 -6.48 12.85 -15.28
CA VAL A 55 -6.40 13.79 -16.41
C VAL A 55 -6.71 13.03 -17.72
N SER A 56 -6.74 13.72 -18.87
CA SER A 56 -6.98 13.07 -20.16
C SER A 56 -6.00 11.92 -20.43
N LEU A 57 -6.52 10.74 -20.75
CA LEU A 57 -5.76 9.52 -20.99
C LEU A 57 -4.85 9.62 -22.22
N GLN A 58 -5.22 10.48 -23.16
CA GLN A 58 -4.45 10.73 -24.40
C GLN A 58 -3.06 11.32 -24.16
N ASN A 59 -2.77 11.81 -22.95
CA ASN A 59 -1.44 12.30 -22.59
C ASN A 59 -0.42 11.16 -22.41
N PHE A 60 -0.88 9.93 -22.37
CA PHE A 60 -0.06 8.74 -22.12
C PHE A 60 -0.19 7.76 -23.28
N ASP A 61 0.87 7.01 -23.54
CA ASP A 61 0.82 5.91 -24.51
C ASP A 61 0.21 4.67 -23.84
N PHE A 62 0.53 4.42 -22.54
CA PHE A 62 -0.16 3.44 -21.71
C PHE A 62 -0.39 3.95 -20.29
N ILE A 63 -1.48 3.47 -19.70
CA ILE A 63 -1.86 3.68 -18.30
C ILE A 63 -2.11 2.31 -17.70
N VAL A 64 -1.44 2.02 -16.59
CA VAL A 64 -1.59 0.73 -15.88
C VAL A 64 -2.28 0.99 -14.55
N VAL A 65 -3.46 0.39 -14.37
CA VAL A 65 -4.31 0.58 -13.18
C VAL A 65 -4.80 -0.75 -12.63
N PRO A 66 -5.05 -0.85 -11.32
CA PRO A 66 -5.75 -2.00 -10.79
C PRO A 66 -7.23 -1.99 -11.21
N GLU A 67 -7.82 -3.18 -11.38
CA GLU A 67 -9.22 -3.35 -11.81
C GLU A 67 -10.22 -2.56 -10.94
N HIS A 68 -9.94 -2.42 -9.63
CA HIS A 68 -10.83 -1.69 -8.72
C HIS A 68 -10.85 -0.16 -8.93
N ASP A 69 -9.96 0.41 -9.72
CA ASP A 69 -10.01 1.83 -10.11
C ASP A 69 -11.05 2.09 -11.21
N ASP A 70 -11.58 1.04 -11.85
CA ASP A 70 -12.61 1.07 -12.88
C ASP A 70 -12.33 2.08 -14.00
N LEU A 71 -11.08 2.23 -14.40
CA LEU A 71 -10.65 3.11 -15.47
C LEU A 71 -10.61 2.32 -16.78
N GLN A 72 -11.32 2.82 -17.81
CA GLN A 72 -11.39 2.20 -19.12
C GLN A 72 -10.86 3.14 -20.22
N GLY A 73 -10.21 2.57 -21.23
CA GLY A 73 -9.67 3.29 -22.38
C GLY A 73 -8.85 2.37 -23.27
N GLU A 74 -8.65 2.76 -24.53
CA GLU A 74 -7.88 1.97 -25.51
C GLU A 74 -6.41 1.78 -25.10
N ASN A 75 -5.88 2.72 -24.33
CA ASN A 75 -4.51 2.72 -23.82
C ASN A 75 -4.42 2.35 -22.32
N VAL A 76 -5.47 1.74 -21.75
CA VAL A 76 -5.52 1.32 -20.35
C VAL A 76 -5.31 -0.17 -20.24
N ILE A 77 -4.39 -0.56 -19.37
CA ILE A 77 -4.09 -1.94 -19.00
C ILE A 77 -4.53 -2.14 -17.55
N SER A 78 -5.51 -3.02 -17.33
CA SER A 78 -5.99 -3.36 -16.00
C SER A 78 -5.21 -4.54 -15.41
N THR A 79 -4.86 -4.43 -14.13
CA THR A 79 -4.18 -5.47 -13.35
C THR A 79 -5.07 -5.92 -12.20
N LYS A 80 -4.98 -7.19 -11.78
CA LYS A 80 -5.81 -7.74 -10.66
C LYS A 80 -5.62 -6.98 -9.35
N GLY A 81 -4.45 -6.41 -9.13
CA GLY A 81 -4.12 -5.61 -7.95
C GLY A 81 -3.13 -4.50 -8.30
N ALA A 82 -2.78 -3.69 -7.32
CA ALA A 82 -1.74 -2.68 -7.49
C ALA A 82 -0.40 -3.33 -7.85
N ILE A 83 0.36 -2.69 -8.75
CA ILE A 83 1.72 -3.14 -9.08
C ILE A 83 2.60 -2.96 -7.85
N HIS A 84 3.29 -4.05 -7.47
CA HIS A 84 4.24 -4.08 -6.37
C HIS A 84 5.46 -4.93 -6.74
N TYR A 85 6.53 -4.79 -5.98
CA TYR A 85 7.79 -5.50 -6.21
C TYR A 85 7.94 -6.77 -5.34
N LEU A 86 6.99 -7.05 -4.44
CA LEU A 86 7.08 -8.20 -3.54
C LEU A 86 6.90 -9.51 -4.31
N THR A 87 7.76 -10.47 -4.03
CA THR A 87 7.69 -11.83 -4.58
C THR A 87 7.39 -12.84 -3.48
N MET A 88 6.79 -13.97 -3.83
CA MET A 88 6.58 -15.06 -2.88
C MET A 88 7.90 -15.51 -2.26
N LYS A 89 8.97 -15.56 -3.07
CA LYS A 89 10.31 -15.89 -2.59
C LYS A 89 10.78 -14.96 -1.47
N GLU A 90 10.63 -13.63 -1.66
CA GLU A 90 11.01 -12.65 -0.64
C GLU A 90 10.18 -12.80 0.64
N ILE A 91 8.89 -13.11 0.51
CA ILE A 91 8.00 -13.37 1.65
C ILE A 91 8.47 -14.60 2.43
N ASP A 92 8.72 -15.72 1.75
CA ASP A 92 9.12 -16.98 2.38
C ASP A 92 10.51 -16.91 3.00
N GLU A 93 11.46 -16.23 2.36
CA GLU A 93 12.80 -15.99 2.89
C GLU A 93 12.79 -15.18 4.20
N ASN A 94 11.78 -14.39 4.47
CA ASN A 94 11.66 -13.64 5.72
C ASN A 94 10.84 -14.35 6.80
N ARG A 95 10.34 -15.57 6.57
CA ARG A 95 9.55 -16.33 7.52
C ARG A 95 10.22 -16.46 8.89
N TYR A 96 11.52 -16.76 8.92
CA TYR A 96 12.30 -16.99 10.13
C TYR A 96 12.32 -15.80 11.11
N TYR A 97 12.05 -14.59 10.62
CA TYR A 97 12.21 -13.36 11.41
C TYR A 97 11.31 -13.32 12.64
N LEU A 98 10.09 -13.83 12.54
CA LEU A 98 9.15 -13.93 13.66
C LEU A 98 8.84 -15.37 14.09
N GLU A 99 9.31 -16.37 13.38
CA GLU A 99 8.96 -17.78 13.61
C GLU A 99 9.27 -18.25 15.04
N ASN A 100 10.34 -17.74 15.65
CA ASN A 100 10.72 -18.07 17.03
C ASN A 100 9.95 -17.27 18.10
N LYS A 101 9.16 -16.28 17.69
CA LYS A 101 8.36 -15.43 18.57
C LYS A 101 6.88 -15.83 18.61
N ILE A 102 6.50 -16.82 17.83
CA ILE A 102 5.12 -17.32 17.73
C ILE A 102 5.02 -18.75 18.30
N ASN A 103 3.79 -19.10 18.70
CA ASN A 103 3.49 -20.47 19.13
C ASN A 103 3.31 -21.38 17.90
N LYS A 104 4.23 -22.32 17.69
CA LYS A 104 4.23 -23.25 16.55
C LYS A 104 3.02 -24.19 16.52
N ASN A 105 2.31 -24.34 17.65
CA ASN A 105 1.14 -25.21 17.76
C ASN A 105 -0.18 -24.50 17.44
N LYS A 106 -0.13 -23.19 17.10
CA LYS A 106 -1.31 -22.41 16.75
C LYS A 106 -1.23 -21.88 15.32
N ASN A 107 -2.37 -21.83 14.66
CA ASN A 107 -2.48 -21.08 13.41
C ASN A 107 -2.42 -19.58 13.70
N ILE A 108 -1.78 -18.83 12.82
CA ILE A 108 -1.59 -17.39 12.98
C ILE A 108 -2.67 -16.63 12.19
N LEU A 109 -3.30 -15.67 12.87
CA LEU A 109 -4.05 -14.59 12.24
C LEU A 109 -3.18 -13.35 12.26
N THR A 110 -2.77 -12.87 11.09
CA THR A 110 -2.03 -11.61 10.96
C THR A 110 -3.01 -10.46 10.74
N LEU A 111 -3.00 -9.50 11.66
CA LEU A 111 -3.74 -8.25 11.57
C LEU A 111 -2.81 -7.13 11.15
N ILE A 112 -3.02 -6.60 9.96
CA ILE A 112 -2.30 -5.43 9.46
C ILE A 112 -3.11 -4.19 9.82
N LEU A 113 -2.56 -3.37 10.72
CA LEU A 113 -3.17 -2.11 11.12
C LEU A 113 -2.93 -1.06 10.04
N GLY A 114 -4.02 -0.47 9.56
CA GLY A 114 -3.94 0.68 8.67
C GLY A 114 -3.90 2.00 9.44
N GLY A 115 -4.30 3.08 8.78
CA GLY A 115 -4.42 4.41 9.36
C GLY A 115 -5.68 5.15 8.89
N PRO A 116 -5.95 6.33 9.45
CA PRO A 116 -7.11 7.12 9.08
C PRO A 116 -7.05 7.54 7.60
N THR A 117 -8.20 7.55 6.95
CA THR A 117 -8.36 8.00 5.57
C THR A 117 -9.41 9.12 5.51
N LYS A 118 -9.66 9.70 4.33
CA LYS A 118 -10.75 10.67 4.15
C LYS A 118 -12.14 10.06 4.45
N HIS A 119 -12.27 8.75 4.28
CA HIS A 119 -13.56 8.04 4.38
C HIS A 119 -13.68 7.21 5.66
N TYR A 120 -12.57 6.97 6.37
CA TYR A 120 -12.55 6.16 7.57
C TYR A 120 -11.79 6.84 8.71
N LYS A 121 -12.50 7.05 9.82
CA LYS A 121 -11.92 7.65 11.03
C LYS A 121 -11.49 6.55 11.99
N TYR A 122 -10.27 6.65 12.50
CA TYR A 122 -9.70 5.78 13.53
C TYR A 122 -10.08 6.32 14.92
N THR A 123 -11.38 6.32 15.25
CA THR A 123 -11.83 6.62 16.62
C THR A 123 -11.55 5.42 17.52
N LYS A 124 -11.34 5.67 18.82
CA LYS A 124 -11.12 4.62 19.81
C LYS A 124 -12.23 3.57 19.75
N GLU A 125 -13.48 4.01 19.74
CA GLU A 125 -14.66 3.14 19.66
C GLU A 125 -14.64 2.24 18.43
N ASN A 126 -14.34 2.78 17.24
CA ASN A 126 -14.26 1.99 15.99
C ASN A 126 -13.18 0.92 16.09
N ILE A 127 -12.02 1.27 16.64
CA ILE A 127 -10.90 0.34 16.79
C ILE A 127 -11.24 -0.75 17.82
N GLU A 128 -11.82 -0.40 18.97
CA GLU A 128 -12.25 -1.36 19.98
C GLU A 128 -13.30 -2.33 19.42
N ASN A 129 -14.25 -1.86 18.64
CA ASN A 129 -15.24 -2.71 17.97
C ASN A 129 -14.60 -3.71 17.00
N ILE A 130 -13.56 -3.29 16.25
CA ILE A 130 -12.81 -4.19 15.38
C ILE A 130 -12.05 -5.21 16.22
N PHE A 131 -11.36 -4.77 17.27
CA PHE A 131 -10.60 -5.64 18.15
C PHE A 131 -11.48 -6.67 18.84
N LEU A 132 -12.68 -6.29 19.25
CA LEU A 132 -13.68 -7.21 19.82
C LEU A 132 -14.03 -8.33 18.83
N LYS A 133 -14.32 -8.00 17.57
CA LYS A 133 -14.64 -8.99 16.53
C LYS A 133 -13.46 -9.92 16.24
N ILE A 134 -12.24 -9.39 16.22
CA ILE A 134 -11.02 -10.16 16.04
C ILE A 134 -10.80 -11.09 17.24
N ASN A 135 -10.93 -10.58 18.47
CA ASN A 135 -10.77 -11.36 19.70
C ASN A 135 -11.74 -12.55 19.74
N ASN A 136 -13.01 -12.32 19.40
CA ASN A 136 -13.99 -13.39 19.30
C ASN A 136 -13.59 -14.45 18.27
N SER A 137 -13.01 -14.04 17.15
CA SER A 137 -12.59 -14.94 16.08
C SER A 137 -11.37 -15.78 16.49
N ILE A 138 -10.35 -15.16 17.13
CA ILE A 138 -9.16 -15.87 17.59
C ILE A 138 -9.46 -16.85 18.70
N ASN A 139 -10.35 -16.50 19.64
CA ASN A 139 -10.77 -17.40 20.72
C ASN A 139 -11.57 -18.59 20.17
N LYS A 140 -12.55 -18.35 19.30
CA LYS A 140 -13.38 -19.39 18.71
C LYS A 140 -12.58 -20.42 17.90
N LYS A 141 -11.51 -19.99 17.23
CA LYS A 141 -10.67 -20.79 16.33
C LYS A 141 -9.33 -21.20 16.96
N ASN A 142 -9.09 -20.86 18.23
CA ASN A 142 -7.81 -21.09 18.93
C ASN A 142 -6.60 -20.61 18.12
N LEU A 143 -6.64 -19.36 17.62
CA LEU A 143 -5.58 -18.76 16.85
C LEU A 143 -4.63 -17.94 17.75
N GLN A 144 -3.41 -17.74 17.29
CA GLN A 144 -2.55 -16.69 17.82
C GLN A 144 -2.65 -15.47 16.92
N LEU A 145 -2.78 -14.29 17.52
CA LEU A 145 -2.79 -13.02 16.80
C LEU A 145 -1.36 -12.50 16.66
N LEU A 146 -1.04 -12.03 15.44
CA LEU A 146 0.14 -11.22 15.14
C LEU A 146 -0.35 -9.87 14.60
N VAL A 147 -0.04 -8.79 15.31
CA VAL A 147 -0.42 -7.42 14.92
C VAL A 147 0.77 -6.70 14.33
N ILE A 148 0.61 -6.14 13.14
CA ILE A 148 1.67 -5.43 12.40
C ILE A 148 1.17 -4.03 12.03
N PRO A 149 1.85 -2.96 12.49
CA PRO A 149 1.49 -1.59 12.12
C PRO A 149 1.97 -1.24 10.70
N SER A 150 1.24 -0.38 10.03
CA SER A 150 1.67 0.32 8.82
C SER A 150 2.27 1.69 9.17
N ILE A 151 2.87 2.35 8.18
CA ILE A 151 3.45 3.70 8.33
C ILE A 151 2.41 4.75 8.74
N ARG A 152 1.11 4.48 8.50
CA ARG A 152 0.00 5.37 8.82
C ARG A 152 -0.69 5.03 10.14
N THR A 153 -0.29 3.95 10.80
CA THR A 153 -0.92 3.51 12.05
C THR A 153 -0.59 4.49 13.17
N PRO A 154 -1.60 5.11 13.81
CA PRO A 154 -1.37 5.96 14.98
C PRO A 154 -0.76 5.17 16.14
N SER A 155 0.17 5.78 16.88
CA SER A 155 0.82 5.15 18.04
C SER A 155 -0.17 4.72 19.12
N GLU A 156 -1.25 5.48 19.28
CA GLU A 156 -2.35 5.18 20.20
C GLU A 156 -3.06 3.87 19.85
N THR A 157 -3.19 3.57 18.54
CA THR A 157 -3.78 2.29 18.08
C THR A 157 -2.91 1.10 18.46
N ILE A 158 -1.59 1.26 18.37
CA ILE A 158 -0.63 0.19 18.77
C ILE A 158 -0.71 -0.04 20.29
N LYS A 159 -0.74 1.04 21.08
CA LYS A 159 -0.92 0.95 22.55
C LYS A 159 -2.22 0.25 22.91
N LEU A 160 -3.31 0.66 22.29
CA LEU A 160 -4.61 0.05 22.50
C LEU A 160 -4.62 -1.45 22.12
N ALA A 161 -3.93 -1.84 21.05
CA ALA A 161 -3.80 -3.25 20.68
C ALA A 161 -3.06 -4.07 21.76
N LYS A 162 -2.00 -3.52 22.36
CA LYS A 162 -1.27 -4.17 23.46
C LYS A 162 -2.14 -4.34 24.71
N GLU A 163 -2.86 -3.30 25.08
CA GLU A 163 -3.77 -3.32 26.23
C GLU A 163 -4.90 -4.32 26.02
N TYR A 164 -5.45 -4.36 24.80
CA TYR A 164 -6.62 -5.18 24.49
C TYR A 164 -6.31 -6.67 24.34
N PHE A 165 -5.25 -7.01 23.60
CA PHE A 165 -4.95 -8.41 23.30
C PHE A 165 -4.01 -9.09 24.32
N GLY A 166 -3.27 -8.30 25.10
CA GLY A 166 -2.40 -8.81 26.16
C GLY A 166 -1.20 -9.62 25.68
N PRO A 167 -0.50 -10.30 26.59
CA PRO A 167 0.83 -10.90 26.33
C PRO A 167 0.79 -12.22 25.54
N ASN A 168 -0.38 -12.83 25.37
CA ASN A 168 -0.51 -14.11 24.64
C ASN A 168 -0.42 -13.98 23.11
N HIS A 169 -0.34 -12.74 22.64
CA HIS A 169 -0.31 -12.38 21.23
C HIS A 169 0.94 -11.56 20.93
N LEU A 170 1.37 -11.54 19.67
CA LEU A 170 2.56 -10.78 19.27
C LEU A 170 2.11 -9.47 18.61
N ILE A 171 2.47 -8.34 19.23
CA ILE A 171 2.22 -7.01 18.69
C ILE A 171 3.56 -6.36 18.34
N ILE A 172 3.73 -6.00 17.09
CA ILE A 172 4.93 -5.31 16.60
C ILE A 172 4.78 -3.80 16.88
N ASP A 173 5.79 -3.20 17.50
CA ASP A 173 5.74 -1.82 17.97
C ASP A 173 5.98 -0.78 16.88
N ASN A 174 6.86 -1.11 15.96
CA ASN A 174 7.31 -0.19 14.93
C ASN A 174 7.07 -0.78 13.54
N VAL A 175 7.01 0.10 12.55
CA VAL A 175 6.96 -0.32 11.15
C VAL A 175 8.26 -1.04 10.80
N ASP A 176 8.14 -2.31 10.44
CA ASP A 176 9.25 -3.18 10.11
C ASP A 176 8.90 -4.06 8.89
N LYS A 177 9.61 -3.85 7.79
CA LYS A 177 9.41 -4.61 6.55
C LYS A 177 9.61 -6.12 6.77
N LYS A 178 10.61 -6.53 7.54
CA LYS A 178 10.87 -7.96 7.79
C LYS A 178 9.76 -8.58 8.62
N ALA A 179 9.26 -7.86 9.64
CA ALA A 179 8.11 -8.31 10.42
C ALA A 179 6.85 -8.44 9.54
N TYR A 180 6.63 -7.49 8.63
CA TYR A 180 5.52 -7.53 7.68
C TYR A 180 5.60 -8.77 6.77
N LEU A 181 6.75 -8.99 6.12
CA LEU A 181 6.95 -10.15 5.24
C LEU A 181 6.84 -11.48 6.00
N SER A 182 7.45 -11.55 7.19
CA SER A 182 7.33 -12.72 8.06
C SER A 182 5.88 -12.98 8.47
N GLY A 183 5.14 -11.93 8.81
CA GLY A 183 3.73 -12.03 9.16
C GLY A 183 2.85 -12.51 8.01
N LEU A 184 3.16 -12.14 6.77
CA LEU A 184 2.49 -12.67 5.59
C LEU A 184 2.78 -14.16 5.40
N SER A 185 4.06 -14.57 5.52
CA SER A 185 4.49 -15.96 5.34
C SER A 185 3.95 -16.90 6.44
N LEU A 186 3.82 -16.43 7.67
CA LEU A 186 3.36 -17.21 8.81
C LEU A 186 1.84 -17.31 8.90
N ALA A 187 1.11 -16.41 8.24
CA ALA A 187 -0.32 -16.27 8.39
C ALA A 187 -1.10 -17.46 7.80
N LYS A 188 -2.03 -18.00 8.57
CA LYS A 188 -3.14 -18.82 8.06
C LYS A 188 -4.28 -17.94 7.57
N PHE A 189 -4.48 -16.80 8.25
CA PHE A 189 -5.49 -15.80 7.92
C PHE A 189 -4.86 -14.40 7.99
N ILE A 190 -5.26 -13.52 7.08
CA ILE A 190 -4.82 -12.13 7.06
C ILE A 190 -6.05 -11.23 7.13
N VAL A 191 -6.02 -10.26 8.02
CA VAL A 191 -7.01 -9.19 8.12
C VAL A 191 -6.29 -7.86 7.92
N VAL A 192 -6.78 -7.04 7.01
CA VAL A 192 -6.22 -5.72 6.71
C VAL A 192 -7.25 -4.65 7.09
N MET A 193 -6.82 -3.67 7.87
CA MET A 193 -7.67 -2.54 8.27
C MET A 193 -7.49 -1.38 7.32
N CYS A 194 -8.38 -1.25 6.32
CA CYS A 194 -8.55 -0.07 5.45
C CYS A 194 -7.25 0.65 5.09
N ASP A 195 -6.23 -0.09 4.71
CA ASP A 195 -4.98 0.48 4.22
C ASP A 195 -4.78 0.08 2.75
N SER A 196 -4.42 1.07 1.94
CA SER A 196 -4.09 0.90 0.52
C SER A 196 -2.57 0.72 0.30
N SER A 197 -1.87 0.29 1.31
CA SER A 197 -0.42 0.03 1.21
C SER A 197 -0.12 -1.35 0.65
#